data_2732ff58e4f755518f62cb4b5e25f397
#
_entry.id   2732ff58e4f755518f62cb4b5e25f397
#
_cell.length_a   1.000
_cell.length_b   1.000
_cell.length_c   1.000
_cell.angle_alpha   90.00
_cell.angle_beta   90.00
_cell.angle_gamma   90.00
#
_symmetry.space_group_name_H-M   'P 1'
#
loop_
_entity.id
_entity.type
_entity.pdbx_description
1 polymer ?
#
loop_
_entity_poly.entity_id
_entity_poly.type
_entity_poly.pdbx_seq_one_letter_code
_entity_poly.pdbx_strand_id
1 'polypeptide(L)'
;KGWAFEDAFAAYVQDRIAADLSYYSLLRPLSELAVARQFTRTDHYDAHFSSCNRNFHILGERPVNRWCGVCPKCHFVFLALAPFMPKTRLVKIFGRNLLDDEAQAAGFDALLEFQDHKPFECVGEGRESRAAMQAVAQRPEWREDVVVARYRAEVQPLLGRAQDSPVLMEMPLEDLLELARSLAADDLTAQKLPEVNRIRTELETLGLNDFVADMAARGVEA
;
A
#
# COMPACT_ATOMS: atom_id res chain seq x y z
N LYS A 1 6.76 -8.17 -8.65
CA LYS A 1 6.51 -6.72 -8.50
C LYS A 1 7.80 -5.90 -8.21
N GLY A 2 8.98 -6.48 -8.38
CA GLY A 2 10.23 -5.79 -8.08
C GLY A 2 10.62 -4.76 -9.14
N TRP A 3 11.45 -3.78 -8.75
CA TRP A 3 12.03 -2.76 -9.63
C TRP A 3 12.73 -3.37 -10.84
N ALA A 4 13.60 -4.35 -10.62
CA ALA A 4 14.34 -5.00 -11.71
C ALA A 4 13.44 -5.60 -12.81
N PHE A 5 12.25 -6.10 -12.44
CA PHE A 5 11.28 -6.57 -13.41
C PHE A 5 10.66 -5.42 -14.20
N GLU A 6 10.30 -4.34 -13.53
CA GLU A 6 9.66 -3.18 -14.15
C GLU A 6 10.61 -2.51 -15.16
N ASP A 7 11.86 -2.34 -14.77
CA ASP A 7 12.92 -1.79 -15.62
C ASP A 7 13.16 -2.66 -16.87
N ALA A 8 13.37 -3.97 -16.67
CA ALA A 8 13.53 -4.90 -17.78
C ALA A 8 12.31 -4.97 -18.70
N PHE A 9 11.10 -4.87 -18.14
CA PHE A 9 9.87 -4.86 -18.91
C PHE A 9 9.68 -3.54 -19.68
N ALA A 10 10.03 -2.41 -19.07
CA ALA A 10 10.03 -1.11 -19.75
C ALA A 10 10.97 -1.11 -20.96
N ALA A 11 12.20 -1.62 -20.80
CA ALA A 11 13.14 -1.76 -21.88
C ALA A 11 12.59 -2.69 -22.99
N TYR A 12 12.03 -3.84 -22.61
CA TYR A 12 11.42 -4.77 -23.57
C TYR A 12 10.28 -4.10 -24.37
N VAL A 13 9.43 -3.33 -23.70
CA VAL A 13 8.32 -2.61 -24.35
C VAL A 13 8.86 -1.63 -25.40
N GLN A 14 9.87 -0.84 -25.06
CA GLN A 14 10.48 0.13 -25.97
C GLN A 14 11.18 -0.56 -27.15
N ASP A 15 11.91 -1.65 -26.90
CA ASP A 15 12.70 -2.33 -27.93
C ASP A 15 11.86 -3.19 -28.86
N ARG A 16 10.77 -3.80 -28.37
CA ARG A 16 10.08 -4.90 -29.07
C ARG A 16 8.63 -4.61 -29.40
N ILE A 17 8.01 -3.64 -28.71
CA ILE A 17 6.57 -3.37 -28.90
C ILE A 17 6.37 -2.01 -29.56
N ALA A 18 6.83 -0.93 -28.89
CA ALA A 18 6.68 0.43 -29.40
C ALA A 18 7.76 1.33 -28.78
N ALA A 19 8.60 1.94 -29.60
CA ALA A 19 9.72 2.77 -29.16
C ALA A 19 9.28 4.06 -28.46
N ASP A 20 8.05 4.48 -28.67
CA ASP A 20 7.43 5.68 -28.09
C ASP A 20 6.54 5.37 -26.87
N LEU A 21 6.49 4.10 -26.42
CA LEU A 21 5.69 3.68 -25.27
C LEU A 21 6.56 3.56 -24.02
N SER A 22 6.25 4.35 -23.01
CA SER A 22 6.86 4.27 -21.68
C SER A 22 6.01 3.44 -20.73
N TYR A 23 6.63 2.49 -20.02
CA TYR A 23 6.00 1.68 -18.98
C TYR A 23 6.69 1.91 -17.64
N TYR A 24 5.93 2.35 -16.64
CA TYR A 24 6.44 2.60 -15.29
C TYR A 24 5.30 2.58 -14.27
N SER A 25 5.63 2.43 -13.00
CA SER A 25 4.68 2.55 -11.88
C SER A 25 4.83 3.92 -11.20
N LEU A 26 3.82 4.77 -11.32
CA LEU A 26 3.78 6.08 -10.67
C LEU A 26 3.89 5.99 -9.14
N LEU A 27 3.37 4.90 -8.55
CA LEU A 27 3.38 4.67 -7.11
C LEU A 27 4.62 3.90 -6.63
N ARG A 28 5.60 3.65 -7.50
CA ARG A 28 6.80 2.88 -7.14
C ARG A 28 7.55 3.43 -5.90
N PRO A 29 7.68 4.75 -5.71
CA PRO A 29 8.37 5.31 -4.56
C PRO A 29 7.64 5.11 -3.22
N LEU A 30 6.39 4.63 -3.24
CA LEU A 30 5.55 4.56 -2.05
C LEU A 30 5.37 3.12 -1.59
N SER A 31 5.45 2.91 -0.27
CA SER A 31 4.98 1.67 0.34
C SER A 31 3.45 1.53 0.20
N GLU A 32 2.92 0.31 0.37
CA GLU A 32 1.46 0.07 0.36
C GLU A 32 0.76 0.91 1.44
N LEU A 33 1.39 1.09 2.61
CA LEU A 33 0.84 1.93 3.68
C LEU A 33 0.91 3.42 3.35
N ALA A 34 1.94 3.88 2.65
CA ALA A 34 2.02 5.26 2.19
C ALA A 34 0.91 5.55 1.17
N VAL A 35 0.66 4.62 0.25
CA VAL A 35 -0.48 4.71 -0.68
C VAL A 35 -1.81 4.72 0.07
N ALA A 36 -1.99 3.82 1.06
CA ALA A 36 -3.19 3.79 1.88
C ALA A 36 -3.42 5.12 2.61
N ARG A 37 -2.37 5.68 3.25
CA ARG A 37 -2.42 6.99 3.91
C ARG A 37 -2.86 8.09 2.94
N GLN A 38 -2.30 8.11 1.75
CA GLN A 38 -2.63 9.14 0.76
C GLN A 38 -4.08 8.98 0.28
N PHE A 39 -4.51 7.75 0.05
CA PHE A 39 -5.89 7.45 -0.33
C PHE A 39 -6.92 7.92 0.69
N THR A 40 -6.61 7.86 2.00
CA THR A 40 -7.55 8.25 3.07
C THR A 40 -7.79 9.76 3.18
N ARG A 41 -6.98 10.60 2.51
CA ARG A 41 -7.11 12.06 2.54
C ARG A 41 -8.39 12.58 1.88
N THR A 42 -9.01 11.76 1.03
CA THR A 42 -10.31 12.07 0.41
C THR A 42 -11.31 10.95 0.69
N ASP A 43 -12.59 11.27 0.68
CA ASP A 43 -13.71 10.34 0.79
C ASP A 43 -14.39 10.07 -0.56
N HIS A 44 -13.92 10.74 -1.60
CA HIS A 44 -14.51 10.71 -2.93
C HIS A 44 -14.71 9.29 -3.49
N TYR A 45 -13.80 8.38 -3.17
CA TYR A 45 -13.82 7.02 -3.68
C TYR A 45 -14.46 5.99 -2.75
N ASP A 46 -14.87 6.37 -1.53
CA ASP A 46 -15.36 5.43 -0.51
C ASP A 46 -16.50 4.55 -1.00
N ALA A 47 -17.38 5.13 -1.82
CA ALA A 47 -18.53 4.43 -2.37
C ALA A 47 -18.22 3.58 -3.62
N HIS A 48 -17.01 3.64 -4.16
CA HIS A 48 -16.72 3.11 -5.50
C HIS A 48 -15.58 2.10 -5.57
N PHE A 49 -14.60 2.18 -4.66
CA PHE A 49 -13.44 1.30 -4.73
C PHE A 49 -13.69 -0.10 -4.17
N SER A 50 -13.02 -1.07 -4.71
CA SER A 50 -12.92 -2.44 -4.19
C SER A 50 -11.71 -3.16 -4.79
N SER A 51 -11.08 -4.01 -3.99
CA SER A 51 -10.13 -5.03 -4.44
C SER A 51 -10.48 -6.42 -3.89
N CYS A 52 -11.72 -6.60 -3.43
CA CYS A 52 -12.20 -7.86 -2.90
C CYS A 52 -12.20 -8.95 -3.98
N ASN A 53 -11.52 -10.08 -3.74
CA ASN A 53 -11.47 -11.17 -4.71
C ASN A 53 -12.86 -11.66 -5.13
N ARG A 54 -13.80 -11.79 -4.17
CA ARG A 54 -15.16 -12.25 -4.47
C ARG A 54 -15.97 -11.24 -5.27
N ASN A 55 -15.66 -9.95 -5.18
CA ASN A 55 -16.35 -8.93 -5.97
C ASN A 55 -16.03 -9.02 -7.46
N PHE A 56 -14.91 -9.65 -7.81
CA PHE A 56 -14.44 -9.82 -9.19
C PHE A 56 -14.59 -11.25 -9.71
N HIS A 57 -15.31 -12.12 -9.01
CA HIS A 57 -15.64 -13.46 -9.52
C HIS A 57 -16.47 -13.34 -10.79
N ILE A 58 -16.07 -14.11 -11.82
CA ILE A 58 -16.78 -14.14 -13.09
C ILE A 58 -18.09 -14.95 -12.95
N LEU A 59 -18.03 -16.09 -12.26
CA LEU A 59 -19.13 -17.06 -12.16
C LEU A 59 -19.71 -17.16 -10.73
N GLY A 60 -19.17 -16.45 -9.74
CA GLY A 60 -19.60 -16.51 -8.35
C GLY A 60 -20.51 -15.35 -7.95
N GLU A 61 -21.18 -15.51 -6.81
CA GLU A 61 -21.93 -14.43 -6.20
C GLU A 61 -21.02 -13.29 -5.75
N ARG A 62 -21.46 -12.07 -5.98
CA ARG A 62 -20.75 -10.86 -5.55
C ARG A 62 -21.25 -10.39 -4.20
N PRO A 63 -20.39 -9.87 -3.32
CA PRO A 63 -20.82 -9.28 -2.05
C PRO A 63 -21.69 -8.04 -2.28
N VAL A 64 -22.71 -7.86 -1.44
CA VAL A 64 -23.68 -6.77 -1.56
C VAL A 64 -23.02 -5.39 -1.51
N ASN A 65 -22.01 -5.22 -0.65
CA ASN A 65 -21.31 -3.94 -0.45
C ASN A 65 -19.91 -3.91 -1.08
N ARG A 66 -19.63 -4.73 -2.08
CA ARG A 66 -18.33 -4.85 -2.76
C ARG A 66 -17.20 -5.48 -1.92
N TRP A 67 -17.37 -5.66 -0.63
CA TRP A 67 -16.39 -6.24 0.29
C TRP A 67 -16.99 -7.47 0.96
N CYS A 68 -16.42 -8.66 0.75
CA CYS A 68 -16.92 -9.87 1.41
C CYS A 68 -16.51 -9.93 2.90
N GLY A 69 -15.48 -9.20 3.28
CA GLY A 69 -14.97 -9.13 4.64
C GLY A 69 -14.28 -10.41 5.16
N VAL A 70 -14.02 -11.41 4.29
CA VAL A 70 -13.43 -12.69 4.70
C VAL A 70 -12.26 -13.13 3.82
N CYS A 71 -11.97 -12.45 2.72
CA CYS A 71 -10.84 -12.79 1.88
C CYS A 71 -9.59 -12.01 2.31
N PRO A 72 -8.38 -12.50 2.01
CA PRO A 72 -7.13 -11.84 2.37
C PRO A 72 -7.04 -10.38 1.89
N LYS A 73 -7.62 -10.08 0.73
CA LYS A 73 -7.71 -8.71 0.22
C LYS A 73 -8.54 -7.80 1.12
N CYS A 74 -9.68 -8.29 1.62
CA CYS A 74 -10.50 -7.52 2.55
C CYS A 74 -9.77 -7.27 3.86
N HIS A 75 -9.11 -8.30 4.43
CA HIS A 75 -8.32 -8.16 5.64
C HIS A 75 -7.18 -7.15 5.45
N PHE A 76 -6.41 -7.31 4.37
CA PHE A 76 -5.27 -6.42 4.11
C PHE A 76 -5.70 -4.96 3.91
N VAL A 77 -6.68 -4.69 3.05
CA VAL A 77 -7.12 -3.32 2.77
C VAL A 77 -7.75 -2.68 4.01
N PHE A 78 -8.55 -3.45 4.78
CA PHE A 78 -9.08 -2.96 6.05
C PHE A 78 -7.96 -2.56 7.00
N LEU A 79 -6.98 -3.44 7.19
CA LEU A 79 -5.84 -3.21 8.07
C LEU A 79 -4.97 -2.02 7.60
N ALA A 80 -4.70 -1.92 6.30
CA ALA A 80 -3.86 -0.86 5.74
C ALA A 80 -4.50 0.54 5.87
N LEU A 81 -5.84 0.63 5.84
CA LEU A 81 -6.57 1.88 5.98
C LEU A 81 -6.83 2.26 7.45
N ALA A 82 -6.95 1.29 8.35
CA ALA A 82 -7.32 1.49 9.74
C ALA A 82 -6.40 2.47 10.51
N PRO A 83 -5.07 2.54 10.30
CA PRO A 83 -4.20 3.52 10.94
C PRO A 83 -4.54 4.97 10.59
N PHE A 84 -5.10 5.23 9.42
CA PHE A 84 -5.22 6.57 8.84
C PHE A 84 -6.66 7.08 8.73
N MET A 85 -7.63 6.19 8.88
CA MET A 85 -9.05 6.48 8.67
C MET A 85 -9.81 6.43 10.00
N PRO A 86 -10.83 7.27 10.24
CA PRO A 86 -11.74 7.10 11.36
C PRO A 86 -12.45 5.75 11.30
N LYS A 87 -12.55 5.06 12.45
CA LYS A 87 -13.19 3.73 12.57
C LYS A 87 -14.59 3.70 11.92
N THR A 88 -15.41 4.71 12.20
CA THR A 88 -16.77 4.79 11.67
C THR A 88 -16.83 4.86 10.16
N ARG A 89 -15.88 5.58 9.52
CA ARG A 89 -15.77 5.66 8.06
C ARG A 89 -15.37 4.31 7.47
N LEU A 90 -14.36 3.66 8.04
CA LEU A 90 -13.87 2.37 7.56
C LEU A 90 -14.94 1.28 7.69
N VAL A 91 -15.61 1.21 8.85
CA VAL A 91 -16.71 0.28 9.08
C VAL A 91 -17.87 0.50 8.08
N LYS A 92 -18.18 1.76 7.75
CA LYS A 92 -19.19 2.08 6.73
C LYS A 92 -18.81 1.56 5.35
N ILE A 93 -17.53 1.66 4.95
CA ILE A 93 -17.04 1.17 3.66
C ILE A 93 -17.18 -0.36 3.57
N PHE A 94 -16.80 -1.07 4.62
CA PHE A 94 -16.81 -2.54 4.64
C PHE A 94 -18.15 -3.15 5.07
N GLY A 95 -19.06 -2.33 5.62
CA GLY A 95 -20.36 -2.78 6.14
C GLY A 95 -20.28 -3.46 7.50
N ARG A 96 -19.07 -3.70 8.03
CA ARG A 96 -18.83 -4.28 9.37
C ARG A 96 -17.41 -3.98 9.84
N ASN A 97 -17.18 -4.16 11.14
CA ASN A 97 -15.85 -4.07 11.74
C ASN A 97 -15.13 -5.43 11.67
N LEU A 98 -14.11 -5.54 10.83
CA LEU A 98 -13.37 -6.80 10.67
C LEU A 98 -12.41 -7.06 11.84
N LEU A 99 -11.99 -6.01 12.56
CA LEU A 99 -11.11 -6.14 13.72
C LEU A 99 -11.87 -6.49 15.02
N ASP A 100 -13.20 -6.42 14.99
CA ASP A 100 -14.06 -6.82 16.11
C ASP A 100 -14.84 -8.11 15.82
N ASP A 101 -14.28 -8.98 15.01
CA ASP A 101 -14.84 -10.26 14.62
C ASP A 101 -13.78 -11.35 14.83
N GLU A 102 -13.94 -12.17 15.89
CA GLU A 102 -12.99 -13.22 16.25
C GLU A 102 -12.77 -14.23 15.12
N ALA A 103 -13.78 -14.49 14.30
CA ALA A 103 -13.67 -15.39 13.16
C ALA A 103 -12.66 -14.91 12.09
N GLN A 104 -12.28 -13.64 12.13
CA GLN A 104 -11.28 -13.05 11.21
C GLN A 104 -9.85 -13.12 11.75
N ALA A 105 -9.65 -13.51 13.02
CA ALA A 105 -8.34 -13.49 13.67
C ALA A 105 -7.27 -14.27 12.88
N ALA A 106 -7.58 -15.47 12.43
CA ALA A 106 -6.65 -16.27 11.62
C ALA A 106 -6.23 -15.59 10.30
N GLY A 107 -7.16 -14.86 9.66
CA GLY A 107 -6.85 -14.12 8.43
C GLY A 107 -5.89 -12.95 8.69
N PHE A 108 -6.01 -12.27 9.82
CA PHE A 108 -5.06 -11.23 10.23
C PHE A 108 -3.72 -11.82 10.66
N ASP A 109 -3.72 -12.95 11.40
CA ASP A 109 -2.49 -13.65 11.78
C ASP A 109 -1.65 -14.03 10.54
N ALA A 110 -2.30 -14.56 9.52
CA ALA A 110 -1.64 -14.90 8.26
C ALA A 110 -1.01 -13.67 7.57
N LEU A 111 -1.68 -12.50 7.61
CA LEU A 111 -1.11 -11.25 7.10
C LEU A 111 0.09 -10.78 7.90
N LEU A 112 0.09 -11.00 9.21
CA LEU A 112 1.19 -10.67 10.11
C LEU A 112 2.37 -11.67 10.03
N GLU A 113 2.20 -12.76 9.29
CA GLU A 113 3.12 -13.91 9.26
C GLU A 113 3.30 -14.50 10.67
N PHE A 114 2.24 -14.52 11.45
CA PHE A 114 2.17 -15.11 12.78
C PHE A 114 1.51 -16.48 12.72
N GLN A 115 2.25 -17.53 13.06
CA GLN A 115 1.82 -18.95 13.07
C GLN A 115 1.35 -19.51 11.72
N ASP A 116 1.38 -18.74 10.64
CA ASP A 116 0.97 -19.18 9.31
C ASP A 116 1.79 -18.43 8.23
N HIS A 117 1.68 -18.93 7.00
CA HIS A 117 2.29 -18.29 5.87
C HIS A 117 1.38 -17.20 5.30
N LYS A 118 1.99 -16.09 4.94
CA LYS A 118 1.30 -15.02 4.22
C LYS A 118 0.53 -15.59 3.02
N PRO A 119 -0.75 -15.23 2.82
CA PRO A 119 -1.53 -15.68 1.68
C PRO A 119 -0.82 -15.38 0.35
N PHE A 120 -0.81 -16.36 -0.56
CA PHE A 120 -0.29 -16.17 -1.92
C PHE A 120 -1.27 -15.34 -2.75
N GLU A 121 -1.43 -14.10 -2.37
CA GLU A 121 -2.29 -13.11 -3.02
C GLU A 121 -1.56 -11.76 -3.11
N CYS A 122 -2.09 -10.86 -3.95
CA CYS A 122 -1.58 -9.49 -4.04
C CYS A 122 -2.01 -8.68 -2.81
N VAL A 123 -1.50 -9.01 -1.66
CA VAL A 123 -1.58 -8.26 -0.40
C VAL A 123 -0.18 -7.75 -0.06
N GLY A 124 -0.10 -6.68 0.73
CA GLY A 124 1.15 -6.07 1.14
C GLY A 124 2.11 -7.05 1.85
N GLU A 125 3.28 -6.60 2.19
CA GLU A 125 4.26 -7.42 2.90
C GLU A 125 3.89 -7.60 4.38
N GLY A 126 4.33 -8.70 5.00
CA GLY A 126 4.07 -8.97 6.41
C GLY A 126 4.58 -7.86 7.33
N ARG A 127 5.75 -7.26 7.01
CA ARG A 127 6.29 -6.11 7.75
C ARG A 127 5.35 -4.90 7.74
N GLU A 128 4.69 -4.60 6.61
CA GLU A 128 3.73 -3.51 6.53
C GLU A 128 2.43 -3.84 7.30
N SER A 129 1.97 -5.09 7.21
CA SER A 129 0.82 -5.55 7.99
C SER A 129 1.09 -5.45 9.49
N ARG A 130 2.29 -5.84 9.95
CA ARG A 130 2.71 -5.68 11.35
C ARG A 130 2.75 -4.21 11.77
N ALA A 131 3.33 -3.34 10.93
CA ALA A 131 3.38 -1.90 11.21
C ALA A 131 1.96 -1.29 11.29
N ALA A 132 1.07 -1.66 10.38
CA ALA A 132 -0.33 -1.23 10.39
C ALA A 132 -1.05 -1.68 11.66
N MET A 133 -0.92 -2.96 12.04
CA MET A 133 -1.56 -3.49 13.25
C MET A 133 -1.01 -2.82 14.52
N GLN A 134 0.29 -2.58 14.59
CA GLN A 134 0.90 -1.85 15.70
C GLN A 134 0.36 -0.43 15.81
N ALA A 135 0.22 0.28 14.70
CA ALA A 135 -0.35 1.63 14.67
C ALA A 135 -1.83 1.63 15.10
N VAL A 136 -2.62 0.67 14.63
CA VAL A 136 -4.02 0.48 15.04
C VAL A 136 -4.12 0.20 16.54
N ALA A 137 -3.26 -0.65 17.09
CA ALA A 137 -3.24 -1.00 18.50
C ALA A 137 -2.93 0.19 19.44
N GLN A 138 -2.33 1.26 18.91
CA GLN A 138 -2.07 2.50 19.66
C GLN A 138 -3.29 3.45 19.66
N ARG A 139 -4.23 3.28 18.73
CA ARG A 139 -5.39 4.15 18.62
C ARG A 139 -6.50 3.73 19.59
N PRO A 140 -7.01 4.64 20.44
CA PRO A 140 -7.99 4.32 21.49
C PRO A 140 -9.26 3.65 20.95
N GLU A 141 -9.74 4.08 19.78
CA GLU A 141 -10.99 3.60 19.20
C GLU A 141 -10.94 2.14 18.70
N TRP A 142 -9.75 1.57 18.57
CA TRP A 142 -9.56 0.19 18.11
C TRP A 142 -9.15 -0.78 19.21
N ARG A 143 -8.74 -0.28 20.37
CA ARG A 143 -8.06 -1.07 21.41
C ARG A 143 -8.85 -2.25 21.93
N GLU A 144 -10.15 -2.09 22.03
CA GLU A 144 -11.06 -3.07 22.61
C GLU A 144 -11.62 -4.05 21.57
N ASP A 145 -11.33 -3.83 20.29
CA ASP A 145 -11.72 -4.75 19.23
C ASP A 145 -10.99 -6.09 19.41
N VAL A 146 -11.72 -7.18 19.30
CA VAL A 146 -11.27 -8.52 19.68
C VAL A 146 -9.92 -8.91 19.06
N VAL A 147 -9.73 -8.66 17.76
CA VAL A 147 -8.48 -8.99 17.05
C VAL A 147 -7.33 -8.09 17.55
N VAL A 148 -7.61 -6.82 17.81
CA VAL A 148 -6.59 -5.86 18.28
C VAL A 148 -6.22 -6.14 19.73
N ALA A 149 -7.19 -6.43 20.60
CA ALA A 149 -6.96 -6.79 21.99
C ALA A 149 -6.10 -8.08 22.08
N ARG A 150 -6.45 -9.09 21.29
CA ARG A 150 -5.67 -10.32 21.18
C ARG A 150 -4.26 -10.07 20.62
N TYR A 151 -4.13 -9.25 19.57
CA TYR A 151 -2.81 -8.87 19.04
C TYR A 151 -1.92 -8.28 20.14
N ARG A 152 -2.42 -7.35 20.93
CA ARG A 152 -1.66 -6.72 22.01
C ARG A 152 -1.25 -7.69 23.12
N ALA A 153 -2.14 -8.62 23.47
CA ALA A 153 -1.94 -9.55 24.58
C ALA A 153 -1.04 -10.75 24.20
N GLU A 154 -1.20 -11.28 23.00
CA GLU A 154 -0.63 -12.57 22.62
C GLU A 154 0.38 -12.47 21.48
N VAL A 155 0.05 -11.72 20.40
CA VAL A 155 0.81 -11.73 19.16
C VAL A 155 2.00 -10.77 19.20
N GLN A 156 1.77 -9.54 19.64
CA GLN A 156 2.79 -8.50 19.71
C GLN A 156 4.02 -8.86 20.55
N PRO A 157 3.89 -9.51 21.73
CA PRO A 157 5.06 -9.93 22.51
C PRO A 157 5.92 -10.97 21.80
N LEU A 158 5.32 -11.81 20.95
CA LEU A 158 6.02 -12.89 20.24
C LEU A 158 6.66 -12.42 18.93
N LEU A 159 6.04 -11.49 18.23
CA LEU A 159 6.61 -10.89 17.02
C LEU A 159 7.70 -9.85 17.29
N GLY A 160 7.87 -9.48 18.55
CA GLY A 160 8.64 -8.32 18.90
C GLY A 160 7.94 -7.02 18.49
N ARG A 161 8.53 -5.88 18.85
CA ARG A 161 8.07 -4.62 18.29
C ARG A 161 8.46 -4.61 16.82
N ALA A 162 7.56 -4.17 15.96
CA ALA A 162 7.87 -3.91 14.56
C ALA A 162 8.80 -2.66 14.44
N GLN A 163 9.93 -2.71 15.18
CA GLN A 163 10.87 -1.59 15.33
C GLN A 163 11.63 -1.30 14.04
N ASP A 164 11.68 -2.29 13.14
CA ASP A 164 12.44 -2.19 11.90
C ASP A 164 11.54 -1.96 10.67
N SER A 165 10.27 -1.70 10.87
CA SER A 165 9.49 -1.16 9.76
C SER A 165 9.90 0.31 9.64
N PRO A 166 10.74 0.66 8.67
CA PRO A 166 10.98 2.06 8.41
C PRO A 166 9.63 2.63 8.03
N VAL A 167 9.03 3.12 9.05
CA VAL A 167 7.89 3.98 8.99
C VAL A 167 6.87 3.60 7.93
N LEU A 168 5.74 3.28 8.38
CA LEU A 168 4.43 3.55 7.85
C LEU A 168 4.36 4.41 6.57
N MET A 169 5.45 4.87 5.96
CA MET A 169 5.25 6.04 5.16
C MET A 169 6.10 6.23 3.92
N GLU A 170 7.29 5.70 3.84
CA GLU A 170 8.16 6.10 2.73
C GLU A 170 9.05 4.93 2.33
N MET A 171 9.28 4.78 1.05
CA MET A 171 10.36 3.97 0.53
C MET A 171 11.64 4.37 1.26
N PRO A 172 12.48 3.42 1.69
CA PRO A 172 13.81 3.76 2.20
C PRO A 172 14.49 4.76 1.28
N LEU A 173 15.15 5.73 1.87
CA LEU A 173 15.84 6.78 1.13
C LEU A 173 16.77 6.24 0.05
N GLU A 174 17.44 5.13 0.36
CA GLU A 174 18.34 4.44 -0.55
C GLU A 174 17.62 3.96 -1.82
N ASP A 175 16.40 3.42 -1.66
CA ASP A 175 15.58 2.96 -2.79
C ASP A 175 15.05 4.14 -3.61
N LEU A 176 14.72 5.25 -2.95
CA LEU A 176 14.37 6.51 -3.63
C LEU A 176 15.53 7.09 -4.41
N LEU A 177 16.72 7.08 -3.81
CA LEU A 177 17.95 7.52 -4.47
C LEU A 177 18.33 6.59 -5.62
N GLU A 178 18.11 5.29 -5.49
CA GLU A 178 18.34 4.32 -6.56
C GLU A 178 17.36 4.53 -7.71
N LEU A 179 16.07 4.74 -7.41
CA LEU A 179 15.06 5.11 -8.40
C LEU A 179 15.43 6.43 -9.09
N ALA A 180 15.78 7.45 -8.32
CA ALA A 180 16.20 8.75 -8.86
C ALA A 180 17.46 8.64 -9.71
N ARG A 181 18.45 7.83 -9.30
CA ARG A 181 19.67 7.58 -10.09
C ARG A 181 19.35 6.80 -11.35
N SER A 182 18.46 5.82 -11.31
CA SER A 182 18.07 5.07 -12.51
C SER A 182 17.31 5.94 -13.50
N LEU A 183 16.45 6.84 -13.01
CA LEU A 183 15.76 7.84 -13.83
C LEU A 183 16.73 8.91 -14.39
N ALA A 184 17.83 9.20 -13.68
CA ALA A 184 18.85 10.17 -14.09
C ALA A 184 19.98 9.56 -14.93
N ALA A 185 20.30 8.27 -14.73
CA ALA A 185 21.38 7.57 -15.44
C ALA A 185 21.01 7.18 -16.87
N ASP A 186 19.75 7.00 -17.14
CA ASP A 186 19.24 6.99 -18.51
C ASP A 186 19.32 8.42 -19.00
N ASP A 187 20.29 8.67 -19.89
CA ASP A 187 20.47 9.94 -20.59
C ASP A 187 19.08 10.56 -20.89
N LEU A 188 18.62 11.42 -19.97
CA LEU A 188 17.32 12.09 -20.03
C LEU A 188 17.43 13.11 -21.17
N THR A 189 17.47 12.56 -22.38
CA THR A 189 17.35 13.35 -23.58
C THR A 189 16.10 14.22 -23.47
N ALA A 190 16.09 15.34 -24.14
CA ALA A 190 14.97 16.29 -24.17
C ALA A 190 13.58 15.65 -24.41
N GLN A 191 13.55 14.38 -24.84
CA GLN A 191 12.33 13.59 -25.03
C GLN A 191 11.77 12.98 -23.73
N LYS A 192 12.61 12.68 -22.72
CA LYS A 192 12.16 12.12 -21.43
C LYS A 192 11.77 13.21 -20.42
N LEU A 193 12.29 14.42 -20.59
CA LEU A 193 12.00 15.54 -19.70
C LEU A 193 10.50 15.89 -19.55
N PRO A 194 9.67 15.85 -20.61
CA PRO A 194 8.23 16.05 -20.48
C PRO A 194 7.55 15.00 -19.59
N GLU A 195 8.02 13.75 -19.65
CA GLU A 195 7.48 12.65 -18.86
C GLU A 195 7.81 12.79 -17.37
N VAL A 196 9.05 13.15 -17.06
CA VAL A 196 9.50 13.45 -15.68
C VAL A 196 8.70 14.63 -15.10
N ASN A 197 8.49 15.68 -15.89
CA ASN A 197 7.68 16.82 -15.47
C ASN A 197 6.21 16.45 -15.26
N ARG A 198 5.65 15.55 -16.07
CA ARG A 198 4.31 15.02 -15.88
C ARG A 198 4.20 14.25 -14.56
N ILE A 199 5.14 13.34 -14.29
CA ILE A 199 5.21 12.59 -13.04
C ILE A 199 5.31 13.53 -11.84
N ARG A 200 6.17 14.55 -11.92
CA ARG A 200 6.30 15.60 -10.89
C ARG A 200 4.95 16.27 -10.63
N THR A 201 4.28 16.76 -11.66
CA THR A 201 2.98 17.44 -11.54
C THR A 201 1.93 16.52 -10.93
N GLU A 202 1.90 15.25 -11.32
CA GLU A 202 0.97 14.26 -10.75
C GLU A 202 1.28 13.99 -9.27
N LEU A 203 2.55 13.87 -8.88
CA LEU A 203 2.96 13.72 -7.47
C LEU A 203 2.60 14.96 -6.64
N GLU A 204 2.78 16.15 -7.17
CA GLU A 204 2.36 17.41 -6.56
C GLU A 204 0.84 17.47 -6.38
N THR A 205 0.08 17.05 -7.40
CA THR A 205 -1.38 16.99 -7.37
C THR A 205 -1.88 16.00 -6.31
N LEU A 206 -1.14 14.91 -6.09
CA LEU A 206 -1.40 13.95 -5.02
C LEU A 206 -1.00 14.47 -3.63
N GLY A 207 -0.45 15.67 -3.51
CA GLY A 207 0.00 16.27 -2.26
C GLY A 207 1.30 15.67 -1.72
N LEU A 208 2.14 15.13 -2.60
CA LEU A 208 3.45 14.57 -2.28
C LEU A 208 4.57 15.62 -2.44
N ASN A 209 4.26 16.89 -2.16
CA ASN A 209 5.19 18.01 -2.33
C ASN A 209 6.49 17.83 -1.53
N ASP A 210 6.42 17.22 -0.34
CA ASP A 210 7.61 16.96 0.48
C ASP A 210 8.57 15.98 -0.22
N PHE A 211 8.03 15.00 -0.95
CA PHE A 211 8.79 14.07 -1.75
C PHE A 211 9.50 14.78 -2.92
N VAL A 212 8.78 15.63 -3.64
CA VAL A 212 9.33 16.42 -4.76
C VAL A 212 10.41 17.39 -4.27
N ALA A 213 10.18 18.04 -3.12
CA ALA A 213 11.13 18.95 -2.51
C ALA A 213 12.41 18.22 -2.05
N ASP A 214 12.29 17.03 -1.49
CA ASP A 214 13.41 16.21 -1.05
C ASP A 214 14.25 15.70 -2.24
N MET A 215 13.61 15.31 -3.34
CA MET A 215 14.29 14.96 -4.59
C MET A 215 15.09 16.14 -5.14
N ALA A 216 14.49 17.33 -5.17
CA ALA A 216 15.14 18.54 -5.65
C ALA A 216 16.34 18.94 -4.75
N ALA A 217 16.19 18.84 -3.41
CA ALA A 217 17.26 19.15 -2.44
C ALA A 217 18.48 18.23 -2.57
N ARG A 218 18.32 17.04 -3.16
CA ARG A 218 19.39 16.04 -3.35
C ARG A 218 20.06 16.10 -4.71
N GLY A 219 19.79 17.13 -5.51
CA GLY A 219 20.42 17.32 -6.81
C GLY A 219 19.89 16.39 -7.89
N VAL A 220 18.75 15.78 -7.70
CA VAL A 220 17.99 15.14 -8.77
C VAL A 220 17.27 16.27 -9.51
N GLU A 221 18.02 17.00 -10.34
CA GLU A 221 17.41 17.94 -11.26
C GLU A 221 16.55 17.17 -12.25
N ALA A 222 15.35 17.65 -12.42
CA ALA A 222 14.42 17.16 -13.44
C ALA A 222 14.83 17.64 -14.81
#